data_5f364cffc7f7bff7b4f7adf3b489263f
#
_entry.id   5f364cffc7f7bff7b4f7adf3b489263f
#
_cell.length_a   1.000
_cell.length_b   1.000
_cell.length_c   1.000
_cell.angle_alpha   90.00
_cell.angle_beta   90.00
_cell.angle_gamma   90.00
#
_symmetry.space_group_name_H-M   'P 1'
#
loop_
_entity.id
_entity.type
_entity.pdbx_description
1 polymer ?
#
loop_
_entity_poly.entity_id
_entity_poly.type
_entity_poly.pdbx_seq_one_letter_code
_entity_poly.pdbx_strand_id
1 'polypeptide(L)'
;KTNLLEGAFYLGRTARQEIEHRQFIEKEIIDLLEIEYIRDKVVGMLPYGLQKRVELARALALNPKLLILDEPMAGLNLEEVEDMARFSLDVNEEERWRVTCLLVEHDMGVVMDISHRVAVLNFGEKIADGTPQEVQKNPLVVQAYLGEVEGLYATRR
;
A
#
# COMPACT_ATOMS: atom_id res chain seq x y z
N LYS A 1 10.75 -20.76 -15.95
CA LYS A 1 9.49 -21.33 -16.47
C LYS A 1 9.51 -22.80 -16.13
N THR A 2 8.57 -23.25 -15.32
CA THR A 2 8.34 -24.66 -14.98
C THR A 2 7.63 -25.37 -16.12
N ASN A 3 8.06 -26.60 -16.42
CA ASN A 3 7.35 -27.43 -17.40
C ASN A 3 6.05 -27.98 -16.76
N LEU A 4 4.99 -28.10 -17.56
CA LEU A 4 3.69 -28.64 -17.12
C LEU A 4 3.82 -30.00 -16.41
N LEU A 5 4.75 -30.86 -16.86
CA LEU A 5 5.02 -32.16 -16.25
C LEU A 5 5.71 -32.06 -14.89
N GLU A 6 6.66 -31.12 -14.72
CA GLU A 6 7.31 -30.87 -13.42
C GLU A 6 6.33 -30.31 -12.38
N GLY A 7 5.39 -29.46 -12.84
CA GLY A 7 4.31 -28.95 -11.99
C GLY A 7 3.31 -30.01 -11.56
N ALA A 8 2.95 -30.94 -12.45
CA ALA A 8 2.00 -32.01 -12.18
C ALA A 8 2.52 -33.04 -11.15
N PHE A 9 3.81 -33.32 -11.16
CA PHE A 9 4.41 -34.30 -10.25
C PHE A 9 5.07 -33.69 -9.00
N TYR A 10 5.12 -32.36 -8.90
CA TYR A 10 5.71 -31.64 -7.75
C TYR A 10 7.13 -32.13 -7.40
N LEU A 11 7.93 -32.42 -8.44
CA LEU A 11 9.26 -33.02 -8.31
C LEU A 11 10.38 -32.05 -8.73
N GLY A 12 11.53 -32.20 -8.12
CA GLY A 12 12.77 -31.55 -8.55
C GLY A 12 12.78 -30.03 -8.42
N ARG A 13 12.89 -29.32 -9.55
CA ARG A 13 13.01 -27.86 -9.62
C ARG A 13 11.80 -27.13 -9.06
N THR A 14 10.60 -27.60 -9.33
CA THR A 14 9.34 -27.01 -8.87
C THR A 14 9.20 -27.04 -7.35
N ALA A 15 9.50 -28.19 -6.74
CA ALA A 15 9.48 -28.32 -5.29
C ALA A 15 10.51 -27.40 -4.62
N ARG A 16 11.71 -27.28 -5.20
CA ARG A 16 12.75 -26.37 -4.68
C ARG A 16 12.33 -24.91 -4.77
N GLN A 17 11.78 -24.48 -5.90
CA GLN A 17 11.27 -23.12 -6.08
C GLN A 17 10.14 -22.78 -5.11
N GLU A 18 9.25 -23.73 -4.86
CA GLU A 18 8.17 -23.58 -3.87
C GLU A 18 8.72 -23.39 -2.45
N ILE A 19 9.71 -24.19 -2.06
CA ILE A 19 10.35 -24.06 -0.75
C ILE A 19 11.06 -22.72 -0.61
N GLU A 20 11.83 -22.30 -1.62
CA GLU A 20 12.50 -21.00 -1.65
C GLU A 20 11.49 -19.85 -1.55
N HIS A 21 10.39 -19.93 -2.29
CA HIS A 21 9.33 -18.91 -2.25
C HIS A 21 8.59 -18.87 -0.90
N ARG A 22 8.30 -20.03 -0.32
CA ARG A 22 7.71 -20.09 1.04
C ARG A 22 8.65 -19.48 2.09
N GLN A 23 9.94 -19.79 2.02
CA GLN A 23 10.92 -19.21 2.92
C GLN A 23 11.03 -17.68 2.77
N PHE A 24 10.93 -17.18 1.55
CA PHE A 24 10.88 -15.76 1.27
C PHE A 24 9.62 -15.11 1.91
N ILE A 25 8.43 -15.69 1.72
CA ILE A 25 7.19 -15.16 2.31
C ILE A 25 7.29 -15.14 3.84
N GLU A 26 7.76 -16.24 4.45
CA GLU A 26 7.85 -16.36 5.91
C GLU A 26 8.83 -15.36 6.53
N LYS A 27 10.02 -15.22 5.96
CA LYS A 27 11.08 -14.42 6.55
C LYS A 27 11.01 -12.94 6.21
N GLU A 28 10.46 -12.62 5.04
CA GLU A 28 10.54 -11.28 4.52
C GLU A 28 9.20 -10.55 4.58
N ILE A 29 8.09 -11.22 4.21
CA ILE A 29 6.79 -10.58 4.10
C ILE A 29 6.01 -10.64 5.40
N ILE A 30 5.94 -11.83 6.00
CA ILE A 30 5.18 -12.05 7.24
C ILE A 30 5.81 -11.25 8.38
N ASP A 31 7.13 -11.22 8.45
CA ASP A 31 7.90 -10.47 9.44
C ASP A 31 7.73 -8.95 9.23
N LEU A 32 7.94 -8.46 7.99
CA LEU A 32 7.76 -7.05 7.63
C LEU A 32 6.40 -6.51 8.04
N LEU A 33 5.33 -7.26 7.77
CA LEU A 33 3.96 -6.83 8.02
C LEU A 33 3.44 -7.21 9.41
N GLU A 34 4.28 -7.85 10.25
CA GLU A 34 3.97 -8.22 11.63
C GLU A 34 2.69 -9.08 11.73
N ILE A 35 2.53 -10.05 10.82
CA ILE A 35 1.33 -10.90 10.72
C ILE A 35 1.57 -12.38 11.06
N GLU A 36 2.68 -12.73 11.71
CA GLU A 36 2.99 -14.12 12.05
C GLU A 36 1.92 -14.77 12.93
N TYR A 37 1.38 -14.02 13.91
CA TYR A 37 0.39 -14.53 14.87
C TYR A 37 -1.00 -14.85 14.28
N ILE A 38 -1.25 -14.43 13.03
CA ILE A 38 -2.50 -14.74 12.32
C ILE A 38 -2.34 -15.76 11.19
N ARG A 39 -1.14 -16.33 10.99
CA ARG A 39 -0.80 -17.19 9.85
C ARG A 39 -1.78 -18.37 9.62
N ASP A 40 -2.35 -18.91 10.70
CA ASP A 40 -3.28 -20.04 10.66
C ASP A 40 -4.77 -19.61 10.72
N LYS A 41 -5.03 -18.30 10.62
CA LYS A 41 -6.39 -17.76 10.69
C LYS A 41 -7.02 -17.64 9.30
N VAL A 42 -8.34 -17.76 9.28
CA VAL A 42 -9.12 -17.49 8.07
C VAL A 42 -9.22 -15.99 7.87
N VAL A 43 -8.76 -15.48 6.73
CA VAL A 43 -8.64 -14.03 6.45
C VAL A 43 -9.98 -13.30 6.66
N GLY A 44 -11.10 -13.87 6.18
CA GLY A 44 -12.41 -13.24 6.34
C GLY A 44 -12.93 -13.13 7.78
N MET A 45 -12.22 -13.74 8.76
CA MET A 45 -12.54 -13.63 10.19
C MET A 45 -11.63 -12.64 10.92
N LEU A 46 -10.65 -12.06 10.23
CA LEU A 46 -9.73 -11.10 10.82
C LEU A 46 -10.39 -9.72 10.96
N PRO A 47 -9.96 -8.90 11.93
CA PRO A 47 -10.21 -7.46 11.92
C PRO A 47 -9.79 -6.82 10.59
N TYR A 48 -10.48 -5.74 10.20
CA TYR A 48 -10.32 -5.15 8.87
C TYR A 48 -8.88 -4.69 8.58
N GLY A 49 -8.21 -4.06 9.54
CA GLY A 49 -6.81 -3.66 9.40
C GLY A 49 -5.86 -4.82 9.11
N LEU A 50 -6.10 -5.98 9.76
CA LEU A 50 -5.32 -7.20 9.47
C LEU A 50 -5.63 -7.79 8.10
N GLN A 51 -6.87 -7.67 7.61
CA GLN A 51 -7.21 -8.06 6.24
C GLN A 51 -6.42 -7.20 5.24
N LYS A 52 -6.31 -5.88 5.47
CA LYS A 52 -5.51 -4.96 4.64
C LYS A 52 -4.02 -5.31 4.65
N ARG A 53 -3.45 -5.68 5.81
CA ARG A 53 -2.06 -6.18 5.86
C ARG A 53 -1.88 -7.47 5.04
N VAL A 54 -2.84 -8.41 5.10
CA VAL A 54 -2.80 -9.63 4.29
C VAL A 54 -2.95 -9.32 2.79
N GLU A 55 -3.76 -8.33 2.39
CA GLU A 55 -3.84 -7.88 1.00
C GLU A 55 -2.49 -7.37 0.50
N LEU A 56 -1.81 -6.52 1.27
CA LEU A 56 -0.47 -6.04 0.97
C LEU A 56 0.54 -7.20 0.90
N ALA A 57 0.50 -8.15 1.86
CA ALA A 57 1.35 -9.33 1.86
C ALA A 57 1.21 -10.15 0.55
N ARG A 58 -0.01 -10.35 0.09
CA ARG A 58 -0.28 -11.08 -1.15
C ARG A 58 0.26 -10.36 -2.39
N ALA A 59 0.18 -9.03 -2.41
CA ALA A 59 0.76 -8.25 -3.50
C ALA A 59 2.29 -8.33 -3.51
N LEU A 60 2.93 -8.23 -2.34
CA LEU A 60 4.39 -8.35 -2.16
C LEU A 60 4.91 -9.76 -2.49
N ALA A 61 4.13 -10.81 -2.22
CA ALA A 61 4.49 -12.19 -2.56
C ALA A 61 4.68 -12.42 -4.06
N LEU A 62 4.16 -11.56 -4.92
CA LEU A 62 4.40 -11.58 -6.37
C LEU A 62 5.76 -10.96 -6.76
N ASN A 63 6.52 -10.46 -5.80
CA ASN A 63 7.80 -9.76 -6.01
C ASN A 63 7.67 -8.66 -7.07
N PRO A 64 6.76 -7.67 -6.88
CA PRO A 64 6.45 -6.65 -7.86
C PRO A 64 7.58 -5.62 -7.97
N LYS A 65 7.71 -5.00 -9.13
CA LYS A 65 8.54 -3.79 -9.33
C LYS A 65 7.73 -2.49 -9.13
N LEU A 66 6.43 -2.57 -9.31
CA LEU A 66 5.47 -1.49 -9.12
C LEU A 66 4.30 -2.04 -8.31
N LEU A 67 3.98 -1.38 -7.23
CA LEU A 67 2.84 -1.63 -6.37
C LEU A 67 1.86 -0.46 -6.52
N ILE A 68 0.63 -0.77 -6.86
CA ILE A 68 -0.45 0.22 -6.96
C ILE A 68 -1.39 -0.02 -5.78
N LEU A 69 -1.52 0.98 -4.93
CA LEU A 69 -2.34 0.99 -3.72
C LEU A 69 -3.47 1.99 -3.90
N ASP A 70 -4.69 1.50 -3.98
CA ASP A 70 -5.90 2.30 -4.13
C ASP A 70 -6.64 2.36 -2.79
N GLU A 71 -6.60 3.52 -2.15
CA GLU A 71 -7.13 3.80 -0.81
C GLU A 71 -6.80 2.71 0.23
N PRO A 72 -5.51 2.34 0.40
CA PRO A 72 -5.14 1.25 1.32
C PRO A 72 -5.47 1.57 2.78
N MET A 73 -5.59 2.84 3.13
CA MET A 73 -5.83 3.31 4.49
C MET A 73 -7.30 3.61 4.78
N ALA A 74 -8.19 3.48 3.78
CA ALA A 74 -9.62 3.72 3.97
C ALA A 74 -10.22 2.79 5.02
N GLY A 75 -10.93 3.36 6.01
CA GLY A 75 -11.60 2.60 7.08
C GLY A 75 -10.70 2.07 8.19
N LEU A 76 -9.42 2.39 8.19
CA LEU A 76 -8.47 2.07 9.24
C LEU A 76 -8.55 3.10 10.39
N ASN A 77 -8.22 2.68 11.61
CA ASN A 77 -7.99 3.60 12.71
C ASN A 77 -6.59 4.24 12.60
N LEU A 78 -6.30 5.23 13.45
CA LEU A 78 -5.05 6.01 13.36
C LEU A 78 -3.79 5.13 13.44
N GLU A 79 -3.74 4.18 14.37
CA GLU A 79 -2.60 3.27 14.56
C GLU A 79 -2.41 2.38 13.32
N GLU A 80 -3.50 1.84 12.78
CA GLU A 80 -3.47 1.02 11.56
C GLU A 80 -3.05 1.82 10.33
N VAL A 81 -3.41 3.12 10.25
CA VAL A 81 -2.96 4.05 9.19
C VAL A 81 -1.46 4.27 9.29
N GLU A 82 -0.94 4.56 10.49
CA GLU A 82 0.50 4.75 10.73
C GLU A 82 1.30 3.49 10.36
N ASP A 83 0.80 2.30 10.73
CA ASP A 83 1.43 1.04 10.35
C ASP A 83 1.44 0.82 8.83
N MET A 84 0.31 1.07 8.15
CA MET A 84 0.23 0.90 6.69
C MET A 84 1.13 1.89 5.94
N ALA A 85 1.24 3.12 6.45
CA ALA A 85 2.16 4.14 5.93
C ALA A 85 3.62 3.68 6.09
N ARG A 86 4.00 3.20 7.29
CA ARG A 86 5.33 2.64 7.58
C ARG A 86 5.66 1.48 6.64
N PHE A 87 4.79 0.48 6.51
CA PHE A 87 5.00 -0.65 5.60
C PHE A 87 5.20 -0.21 4.14
N SER A 88 4.45 0.82 3.71
CA SER A 88 4.58 1.35 2.34
C SER A 88 5.95 2.02 2.13
N LEU A 89 6.46 2.73 3.14
CA LEU A 89 7.81 3.31 3.12
C LEU A 89 8.88 2.22 3.12
N ASP A 90 8.80 1.24 4.03
CA ASP A 90 9.77 0.16 4.14
C ASP A 90 9.92 -0.60 2.81
N VAL A 91 8.80 -0.89 2.15
CA VAL A 91 8.77 -1.56 0.83
C VAL A 91 9.41 -0.71 -0.27
N ASN A 92 9.31 0.61 -0.18
CA ASN A 92 9.91 1.53 -1.17
C ASN A 92 11.39 1.79 -0.91
N GLU A 93 11.80 2.00 0.33
CA GLU A 93 13.12 2.51 0.71
C GLU A 93 14.14 1.42 0.98
N GLU A 94 13.75 0.28 1.54
CA GLU A 94 14.69 -0.80 1.83
C GLU A 94 15.31 -1.38 0.56
N GLU A 95 16.64 -1.53 0.57
CA GLU A 95 17.42 -1.99 -0.59
C GLU A 95 16.96 -3.33 -1.16
N ARG A 96 16.47 -4.21 -0.33
CA ARG A 96 16.01 -5.54 -0.74
C ARG A 96 14.67 -5.52 -1.48
N TRP A 97 13.81 -4.52 -1.21
CA TRP A 97 12.51 -4.38 -1.85
C TRP A 97 12.57 -3.46 -3.05
N ARG A 98 12.89 -2.20 -2.84
CA ARG A 98 12.97 -1.13 -3.86
C ARG A 98 11.78 -1.13 -4.82
N VAL A 99 10.58 -1.35 -4.27
CA VAL A 99 9.36 -1.35 -5.05
C VAL A 99 8.90 0.07 -5.28
N THR A 100 8.65 0.45 -6.52
CA THR A 100 8.00 1.72 -6.79
C THR A 100 6.55 1.64 -6.35
N CYS A 101 6.11 2.56 -5.48
CA CYS A 101 4.73 2.62 -5.00
C CYS A 101 3.98 3.76 -5.69
N LEU A 102 2.80 3.47 -6.23
CA LEU A 102 1.80 4.45 -6.65
C LEU A 102 0.64 4.37 -5.67
N LEU A 103 0.49 5.42 -4.86
CA LEU A 103 -0.54 5.52 -3.83
C LEU A 103 -1.65 6.46 -4.31
N VAL A 104 -2.88 6.01 -4.25
CA VAL A 104 -4.09 6.84 -4.43
C VAL A 104 -4.73 6.97 -3.06
N GLU A 105 -4.77 8.18 -2.54
CA GLU A 105 -5.32 8.50 -1.22
C GLU A 105 -5.96 9.89 -1.20
N HIS A 106 -6.88 10.09 -0.27
CA HIS A 106 -7.56 11.35 -0.04
C HIS A 106 -7.16 12.01 1.30
N ASP A 107 -6.43 11.31 2.17
CA ASP A 107 -5.82 11.90 3.37
C ASP A 107 -4.53 12.62 3.00
N MET A 108 -4.64 13.95 2.89
CA MET A 108 -3.51 14.82 2.53
C MET A 108 -2.38 14.76 3.54
N GLY A 109 -2.65 14.52 4.83
CA GLY A 109 -1.65 14.38 5.86
C GLY A 109 -0.71 13.22 5.55
N VAL A 110 -1.28 12.05 5.37
CA VAL A 110 -0.53 10.82 5.04
C VAL A 110 0.20 10.99 3.71
N VAL A 111 -0.48 11.47 2.66
CA VAL A 111 0.13 11.64 1.33
C VAL A 111 1.35 12.54 1.38
N MET A 112 1.27 13.68 2.11
CA MET A 112 2.39 14.62 2.21
C MET A 112 3.57 14.07 3.02
N ASP A 113 3.31 13.20 3.98
CA ASP A 113 4.34 12.63 4.86
C ASP A 113 5.13 11.51 4.17
N ILE A 114 4.48 10.68 3.36
CA ILE A 114 5.14 9.48 2.81
C ILE A 114 5.49 9.55 1.31
N SER A 115 5.06 10.59 0.60
CA SER A 115 5.25 10.65 -0.85
C SER A 115 6.47 11.48 -1.24
N HIS A 116 7.25 11.00 -2.23
CA HIS A 116 8.32 11.78 -2.85
C HIS A 116 7.79 12.78 -3.89
N ARG A 117 6.67 12.43 -4.53
CA ARG A 117 6.00 13.25 -5.54
C ARG A 117 4.49 13.07 -5.46
N VAL A 118 3.77 14.17 -5.57
CA VAL A 118 2.31 14.20 -5.47
C VAL A 118 1.71 14.81 -6.72
N ALA A 119 0.72 14.14 -7.29
CA ALA A 119 -0.15 14.68 -8.33
C ALA A 119 -1.56 14.82 -7.77
N VAL A 120 -2.15 16.02 -7.86
CA VAL A 120 -3.51 16.28 -7.36
C VAL A 120 -4.48 16.34 -8.52
N LEU A 121 -5.52 15.51 -8.42
CA LEU A 121 -6.63 15.48 -9.36
C LEU A 121 -7.87 16.13 -8.73
N ASN A 122 -8.53 16.98 -9.48
CA ASN A 122 -9.80 17.60 -9.10
C ASN A 122 -10.76 17.53 -10.29
N PHE A 123 -11.93 16.90 -10.11
CA PHE A 123 -12.91 16.65 -11.16
C PHE A 123 -12.31 16.08 -12.47
N GLY A 124 -11.35 15.17 -12.36
CA GLY A 124 -10.70 14.54 -13.50
C GLY A 124 -9.55 15.34 -14.15
N GLU A 125 -9.29 16.56 -13.70
CA GLU A 125 -8.18 17.39 -14.16
C GLU A 125 -7.02 17.39 -13.16
N LYS A 126 -5.78 17.31 -13.68
CA LYS A 126 -4.59 17.43 -12.84
C LYS A 126 -4.31 18.90 -12.54
N ILE A 127 -4.52 19.32 -11.29
CA ILE A 127 -4.37 20.72 -10.86
C ILE A 127 -2.99 21.01 -10.25
N ALA A 128 -2.26 19.99 -9.83
CA ALA A 128 -0.89 20.11 -9.31
C ALA A 128 -0.08 18.86 -9.56
N ASP A 129 1.25 19.02 -9.64
CA ASP A 129 2.20 17.92 -9.77
C ASP A 129 3.59 18.44 -9.32
N GLY A 130 4.15 17.85 -8.25
CA GLY A 130 5.42 18.29 -7.70
C GLY A 130 5.78 17.57 -6.41
N THR A 131 6.74 18.12 -5.66
CA THR A 131 7.05 17.66 -4.32
C THR A 131 5.91 17.98 -3.35
N PRO A 132 5.77 17.27 -2.22
CA PRO A 132 4.77 17.59 -1.20
C PRO A 132 4.76 19.08 -0.82
N GLN A 133 5.95 19.68 -0.62
CA GLN A 133 6.09 21.08 -0.23
C GLN A 133 5.61 22.07 -1.31
N GLU A 134 5.79 21.73 -2.59
CA GLU A 134 5.29 22.55 -3.71
C GLU A 134 3.78 22.43 -3.84
N VAL A 135 3.26 21.21 -3.76
CA VAL A 135 1.83 20.92 -3.88
C VAL A 135 1.04 21.56 -2.74
N GLN A 136 1.54 21.48 -1.51
CA GLN A 136 0.90 22.07 -0.33
C GLN A 136 0.74 23.60 -0.42
N LYS A 137 1.64 24.26 -1.16
CA LYS A 137 1.62 25.73 -1.36
C LYS A 137 0.86 26.15 -2.62
N ASN A 138 0.41 25.21 -3.42
CA ASN A 138 -0.29 25.52 -4.67
C ASN A 138 -1.68 26.13 -4.39
N PRO A 139 -1.99 27.34 -4.86
CA PRO A 139 -3.27 28.00 -4.60
C PRO A 139 -4.48 27.20 -5.06
N LEU A 140 -4.38 26.45 -6.17
CA LEU A 140 -5.48 25.63 -6.69
C LEU A 140 -5.76 24.45 -5.75
N VAL A 141 -4.73 23.85 -5.16
CA VAL A 141 -4.87 22.76 -4.19
C VAL A 141 -5.48 23.29 -2.89
N VAL A 142 -4.96 24.41 -2.39
CA VAL A 142 -5.50 25.08 -1.19
C VAL A 142 -6.98 25.43 -1.37
N GLN A 143 -7.35 25.99 -2.52
CA GLN A 143 -8.73 26.35 -2.82
C GLN A 143 -9.66 25.12 -2.92
N ALA A 144 -9.21 24.06 -3.61
CA ALA A 144 -9.99 22.83 -3.75
C ALA A 144 -10.21 22.15 -2.39
N TYR A 145 -9.19 22.12 -1.53
CA TYR A 145 -9.25 21.50 -0.23
C TYR A 145 -10.02 22.32 0.81
N LEU A 146 -9.82 23.64 0.88
CA LEU A 146 -10.54 24.53 1.79
C LEU A 146 -11.97 24.77 1.33
N GLY A 147 -12.25 24.75 0.03
CA GLY A 147 -13.61 24.85 -0.49
C GLY A 147 -14.52 23.69 -0.05
N GLU A 148 -13.99 22.49 0.10
CA GLU A 148 -14.73 21.36 0.66
C GLU A 148 -15.03 21.54 2.16
N VAL A 149 -14.09 22.08 2.93
CA VAL A 149 -14.27 22.35 4.36
C VAL A 149 -15.29 23.45 4.62
N GLU A 150 -15.27 24.54 3.84
CA GLU A 150 -16.30 25.62 3.95
C GLU A 150 -17.70 25.12 3.55
N GLY A 151 -17.80 24.26 2.55
CA GLY A 151 -19.08 23.64 2.14
C GLY A 151 -19.70 22.77 3.25
N LEU A 152 -18.90 22.07 4.03
CA LEU A 152 -19.34 21.28 5.18
C LEU A 152 -19.87 22.12 6.34
N TYR A 153 -19.33 23.32 6.56
CA TYR A 153 -19.81 24.24 7.61
C TYR A 153 -21.03 25.07 7.16
N ALA A 154 -21.20 25.31 5.84
CA ALA A 154 -22.35 26.05 5.31
C ALA A 154 -23.67 25.25 5.38
N THR A 155 -23.62 23.92 5.37
CA THR A 155 -24.80 23.03 5.46
C THR A 155 -25.30 22.78 6.90
N ARG A 156 -24.68 23.38 7.92
CA ARG A 156 -25.06 23.24 9.35
C ARG A 156 -25.74 24.49 9.93
N ARG A 157 -26.33 25.37 9.09
CA ARG A 157 -27.17 26.47 9.55
C ARG A 157 -28.63 26.28 9.17
#